data_501212dd859047393ea74ff1e44ceb11
#
_entry.id   501212dd859047393ea74ff1e44ceb11
#
_cell.length_a   1.000
_cell.length_b   1.000
_cell.length_c   1.000
_cell.angle_alpha   90.00
_cell.angle_beta   90.00
_cell.angle_gamma   90.00
#
_symmetry.space_group_name_H-M   'P 1'
#
loop_
_entity.id
_entity.type
_entity.pdbx_description
1 polymer ?
#
loop_
_entity_poly.entity_id
_entity_poly.type
_entity_poly.pdbx_seq_one_letter_code
_entity_poly.pdbx_strand_id
1 'polypeptide(L)'
;MGILTQFLKNQLGYDITAHGFSLYTMTGVGLAYLYFQLPLMILVIAPAIDGLRKEWREASANLGASQLQFWRYVGIPVLMPSMLGAIILLFGNAFAAYATAYGINSGANIVPILIGNFYSGNVLDNPHLAQALAFGMFVVLALMMVVYIPLQRRAARWAK
;
A
#
# COMPACT_ATOMS: atom_id res chain seq x y z
N MET A 1 -24.59 13.13 0.30
CA MET A 1 -23.77 13.24 -0.94
C MET A 1 -22.58 14.10 -0.66
N GLY A 2 -21.36 13.69 -1.02
CA GLY A 2 -20.15 14.49 -0.79
C GLY A 2 -20.06 15.68 -1.74
N ILE A 3 -19.32 16.74 -1.32
CA ILE A 3 -19.13 17.98 -2.09
C ILE A 3 -18.57 17.69 -3.49
N LEU A 4 -17.64 16.77 -3.61
CA LEU A 4 -17.05 16.32 -4.89
C LEU A 4 -18.09 15.71 -5.84
N THR A 5 -18.99 14.88 -5.31
CA THR A 5 -20.05 14.25 -6.11
C THR A 5 -21.05 15.29 -6.63
N GLN A 6 -21.40 16.27 -5.79
CA GLN A 6 -22.27 17.39 -6.20
C GLN A 6 -21.59 18.27 -7.26
N PHE A 7 -20.30 18.57 -7.10
CA PHE A 7 -19.54 19.38 -8.04
C PHE A 7 -19.45 18.69 -9.41
N LEU A 8 -19.13 17.39 -9.46
CA LEU A 8 -19.05 16.64 -10.71
C LEU A 8 -20.39 16.49 -11.39
N LYS A 9 -21.47 16.31 -10.61
CA LYS A 9 -22.82 16.23 -11.16
C LYS A 9 -23.30 17.56 -11.73
N ASN A 10 -23.01 18.68 -11.04
CA ASN A 10 -23.50 20.00 -11.43
C ASN A 10 -22.66 20.67 -12.52
N GLN A 11 -21.35 20.43 -12.55
CA GLN A 11 -20.44 21.07 -13.50
C GLN A 11 -20.15 20.24 -14.74
N LEU A 12 -20.09 18.92 -14.62
CA LEU A 12 -19.70 18.00 -15.69
C LEU A 12 -20.85 17.09 -16.16
N GLY A 13 -22.01 17.17 -15.51
CA GLY A 13 -23.15 16.28 -15.83
C GLY A 13 -22.89 14.81 -15.56
N TYR A 14 -21.75 14.50 -14.89
CA TYR A 14 -21.30 13.13 -14.68
C TYR A 14 -21.75 12.63 -13.31
N ASP A 15 -22.75 11.73 -13.30
CA ASP A 15 -23.22 11.11 -12.06
C ASP A 15 -22.42 9.85 -11.76
N ILE A 16 -21.40 9.99 -10.89
CA ILE A 16 -20.52 8.89 -10.48
C ILE A 16 -21.32 7.76 -9.84
N THR A 17 -22.41 8.09 -9.16
CA THR A 17 -23.24 7.09 -8.48
C THR A 17 -24.09 6.28 -9.46
N ALA A 18 -24.45 6.85 -10.61
CA ALA A 18 -25.17 6.15 -11.67
C ALA A 18 -24.32 5.07 -12.36
N HIS A 19 -22.99 5.19 -12.29
CA HIS A 19 -22.04 4.22 -12.84
C HIS A 19 -21.59 3.18 -11.82
N GLY A 20 -22.32 3.04 -10.71
CA GLY A 20 -22.05 2.01 -9.69
C GLY A 20 -20.84 2.29 -8.81
N PHE A 21 -20.19 3.46 -8.92
CA PHE A 21 -19.09 3.83 -8.04
C PHE A 21 -19.63 4.39 -6.72
N SER A 22 -19.28 3.72 -5.63
CA SER A 22 -19.59 4.19 -4.28
C SER A 22 -18.34 4.06 -3.40
N LEU A 23 -18.07 5.10 -2.61
CA LEU A 23 -17.00 5.06 -1.61
C LEU A 23 -17.22 3.97 -0.54
N TYR A 24 -18.47 3.54 -0.38
CA TYR A 24 -18.83 2.46 0.57
C TYR A 24 -18.61 1.06 0.01
N THR A 25 -18.08 0.93 -1.20
CA THR A 25 -17.70 -0.35 -1.81
C THR A 25 -16.25 -0.72 -1.49
N MET A 26 -15.86 -1.96 -1.76
CA MET A 26 -14.46 -2.40 -1.65
C MET A 26 -13.51 -1.55 -2.49
N THR A 27 -13.95 -1.10 -3.67
CA THR A 27 -13.18 -0.19 -4.52
C THR A 27 -12.96 1.16 -3.86
N GLY A 28 -13.98 1.70 -3.18
CA GLY A 28 -13.88 2.96 -2.42
C GLY A 28 -12.92 2.85 -1.24
N VAL A 29 -12.98 1.74 -0.48
CA VAL A 29 -12.02 1.45 0.59
C VAL A 29 -10.60 1.36 0.04
N GLY A 30 -10.40 0.70 -1.12
CA GLY A 30 -9.11 0.62 -1.79
C GLY A 30 -8.55 2.00 -2.19
N LEU A 31 -9.39 2.88 -2.73
CA LEU A 31 -8.99 4.25 -3.07
C LEU A 31 -8.62 5.08 -1.84
N ALA A 32 -9.37 4.93 -0.73
CA ALA A 32 -9.02 5.59 0.52
C ALA A 32 -7.66 5.09 1.05
N TYR A 33 -7.39 3.79 0.95
CA TYR A 33 -6.08 3.24 1.32
C TYR A 33 -4.97 3.81 0.44
N LEU A 34 -5.16 3.90 -0.88
CA LEU A 34 -4.19 4.55 -1.77
C LEU A 34 -3.92 5.99 -1.35
N TYR A 35 -4.95 6.76 -1.02
CA TYR A 35 -4.81 8.14 -0.57
C TYR A 35 -3.92 8.25 0.68
N PHE A 36 -4.11 7.39 1.68
CA PHE A 36 -3.29 7.38 2.89
C PHE A 36 -1.90 6.80 2.68
N GLN A 37 -1.76 5.81 1.79
CA GLN A 37 -0.49 5.13 1.52
C GLN A 37 0.46 5.95 0.65
N LEU A 38 -0.05 6.80 -0.25
CA LEU A 38 0.79 7.62 -1.12
C LEU A 38 1.74 8.55 -0.36
N PRO A 39 1.30 9.36 0.63
CA PRO A 39 2.22 10.18 1.40
C PRO A 39 3.26 9.35 2.15
N LEU A 40 2.87 8.21 2.72
CA LEU A 40 3.78 7.33 3.44
C LEU A 40 4.82 6.71 2.50
N MET A 41 4.41 6.30 1.29
CA MET A 41 5.33 5.81 0.25
C MET A 41 6.35 6.87 -0.13
N ILE A 42 5.92 8.12 -0.34
CA ILE A 42 6.81 9.23 -0.68
C ILE A 42 7.83 9.46 0.44
N LEU A 43 7.39 9.49 1.70
CA LEU A 43 8.27 9.68 2.86
C LEU A 43 9.34 8.59 2.96
N VAL A 44 9.02 7.36 2.60
CA VAL A 44 9.97 6.24 2.68
C VAL A 44 10.93 6.23 1.47
N ILE A 45 10.45 6.57 0.27
CA ILE A 45 11.25 6.45 -0.96
C ILE A 45 12.05 7.72 -1.25
N ALA A 46 11.57 8.91 -0.88
CA ALA A 46 12.25 10.16 -1.18
C ALA A 46 13.72 10.19 -0.70
N PRO A 47 14.05 9.83 0.55
CA PRO A 47 15.44 9.81 1.00
C PRO A 47 16.32 8.83 0.21
N ALA A 48 15.75 7.73 -0.28
CA ALA A 48 16.49 6.77 -1.10
C ALA A 48 16.79 7.33 -2.49
N ILE A 49 15.86 8.10 -3.07
CA ILE A 49 16.06 8.79 -4.35
C ILE A 49 17.10 9.90 -4.20
N ASP A 50 17.02 10.67 -3.12
CA ASP A 50 17.99 11.74 -2.82
C ASP A 50 19.39 11.19 -2.58
N GLY A 51 19.50 9.95 -2.10
CA GLY A 51 20.75 9.23 -1.92
C GLY A 51 21.42 8.75 -3.22
N LEU A 52 20.77 8.88 -4.38
CA LEU A 52 21.38 8.56 -5.67
C LEU A 52 22.45 9.60 -6.00
N ARG A 53 23.69 9.15 -6.17
CA ARG A 53 24.82 10.03 -6.48
C ARG A 53 24.69 10.63 -7.88
N LYS A 54 24.90 11.93 -7.98
CA LYS A 54 24.88 12.66 -9.26
C LYS A 54 25.97 12.15 -10.22
N GLU A 55 27.09 11.73 -9.67
CA GLU A 55 28.24 11.21 -10.43
C GLU A 55 27.87 9.96 -11.24
N TRP A 56 26.98 9.12 -10.75
CA TRP A 56 26.50 7.94 -11.50
C TRP A 56 25.71 8.34 -12.74
N ARG A 57 24.91 9.39 -12.62
CA ARG A 57 24.13 9.92 -13.72
C ARG A 57 25.03 10.59 -14.76
N GLU A 58 26.02 11.37 -14.31
CA GLU A 58 26.99 12.03 -15.17
C GLU A 58 27.88 11.01 -15.90
N ALA A 59 28.39 10.01 -15.18
CA ALA A 59 29.17 8.93 -15.76
C ALA A 59 28.37 8.15 -16.82
N SER A 60 27.11 7.85 -16.55
CA SER A 60 26.25 7.15 -17.53
C SER A 60 26.01 8.00 -18.79
N ALA A 61 25.83 9.32 -18.64
CA ALA A 61 25.65 10.24 -19.74
C ALA A 61 26.92 10.35 -20.59
N ASN A 62 28.11 10.40 -19.96
CA ASN A 62 29.40 10.40 -20.66
C ASN A 62 29.63 9.11 -21.48
N LEU A 63 29.06 8.00 -21.05
CA LEU A 63 29.07 6.72 -21.79
C LEU A 63 27.98 6.66 -22.87
N GLY A 64 27.24 7.75 -23.11
CA GLY A 64 26.19 7.82 -24.13
C GLY A 64 24.87 7.13 -23.73
N ALA A 65 24.68 6.79 -22.45
CA ALA A 65 23.45 6.18 -22.00
C ALA A 65 22.28 7.18 -21.95
N SER A 66 21.13 6.77 -22.45
CA SER A 66 19.89 7.55 -22.32
C SER A 66 19.38 7.55 -20.87
N GLN A 67 18.51 8.52 -20.52
CA GLN A 67 17.89 8.57 -19.18
C GLN A 67 17.16 7.27 -18.81
N LEU A 68 16.48 6.65 -19.78
CA LEU A 68 15.77 5.38 -19.56
C LEU A 68 16.75 4.24 -19.23
N GLN A 69 17.89 4.22 -19.92
CA GLN A 69 18.96 3.24 -19.65
C GLN A 69 19.57 3.44 -18.27
N PHE A 70 19.84 4.70 -17.85
CA PHE A 70 20.29 5.00 -16.51
C PHE A 70 19.31 4.46 -15.45
N TRP A 71 18.01 4.76 -15.57
CA TRP A 71 17.02 4.29 -14.62
C TRP A 71 16.92 2.78 -14.59
N ARG A 72 16.94 2.13 -15.75
CA ARG A 72 16.81 0.65 -15.84
C ARG A 72 17.99 -0.10 -15.29
N TYR A 73 19.22 0.38 -15.53
CA TYR A 73 20.44 -0.35 -15.21
C TYR A 73 21.15 0.13 -13.94
N VAL A 74 20.91 1.35 -13.49
CA VAL A 74 21.54 1.94 -12.31
C VAL A 74 20.50 2.36 -11.27
N GLY A 75 19.58 3.26 -11.61
CA GLY A 75 18.67 3.86 -10.66
C GLY A 75 17.75 2.82 -9.97
N ILE A 76 16.99 2.05 -10.74
CA ILE A 76 16.07 1.05 -10.18
C ILE A 76 16.80 -0.04 -9.38
N PRO A 77 17.88 -0.67 -9.86
CA PRO A 77 18.61 -1.66 -9.07
C PRO A 77 19.14 -1.13 -7.73
N VAL A 78 19.65 0.11 -7.72
CA VAL A 78 20.13 0.74 -6.48
C VAL A 78 19.00 1.06 -5.52
N LEU A 79 17.83 1.48 -6.02
CA LEU A 79 16.65 1.78 -5.21
C LEU A 79 15.88 0.52 -4.77
N MET A 80 16.14 -0.64 -5.37
CA MET A 80 15.39 -1.87 -5.13
C MET A 80 15.29 -2.25 -3.63
N PRO A 81 16.35 -2.18 -2.82
CA PRO A 81 16.25 -2.49 -1.39
C PRO A 81 15.26 -1.57 -0.66
N SER A 82 15.30 -0.25 -0.97
CA SER A 82 14.41 0.74 -0.37
C SER A 82 12.95 0.58 -0.85
N MET A 83 12.77 0.27 -2.12
CA MET A 83 11.44 -0.03 -2.69
C MET A 83 10.82 -1.27 -2.04
N LEU A 84 11.59 -2.33 -1.86
CA LEU A 84 11.13 -3.53 -1.16
C LEU A 84 10.77 -3.21 0.29
N GLY A 85 11.58 -2.38 0.98
CA GLY A 85 11.27 -1.90 2.33
C GLY A 85 9.95 -1.12 2.38
N ALA A 86 9.73 -0.21 1.43
CA ALA A 86 8.49 0.54 1.32
C ALA A 86 7.29 -0.39 1.09
N ILE A 87 7.39 -1.33 0.15
CA ILE A 87 6.30 -2.27 -0.18
C ILE A 87 5.86 -3.07 1.06
N ILE A 88 6.80 -3.64 1.81
CA ILE A 88 6.45 -4.45 2.98
C ILE A 88 5.83 -3.61 4.10
N LEU A 89 6.35 -2.39 4.31
CA LEU A 89 5.82 -1.45 5.30
C LEU A 89 4.39 -1.03 4.93
N LEU A 90 4.17 -0.63 3.68
CA LEU A 90 2.86 -0.23 3.18
C LEU A 90 1.86 -1.40 3.22
N PHE A 91 2.31 -2.60 2.83
CA PHE A 91 1.50 -3.81 2.92
C PHE A 91 1.08 -4.08 4.36
N GLY A 92 2.04 -4.11 5.30
CA GLY A 92 1.74 -4.35 6.72
C GLY A 92 0.78 -3.32 7.30
N ASN A 93 0.98 -2.03 6.96
CA ASN A 93 0.11 -0.95 7.38
C ASN A 93 -1.31 -1.10 6.81
N ALA A 94 -1.45 -1.36 5.51
CA ALA A 94 -2.75 -1.55 4.87
C ALA A 94 -3.47 -2.83 5.37
N PHE A 95 -2.70 -3.91 5.55
CA PHE A 95 -3.23 -5.19 6.01
C PHE A 95 -3.77 -5.13 7.43
N ALA A 96 -3.14 -4.32 8.31
CA ALA A 96 -3.59 -4.12 9.68
C ALA A 96 -4.60 -2.98 9.86
N ALA A 97 -4.88 -2.20 8.80
CA ALA A 97 -5.72 -1.00 8.91
C ALA A 97 -7.20 -1.37 9.10
N TYR A 98 -7.66 -1.30 10.35
CA TYR A 98 -9.05 -1.49 10.74
C TYR A 98 -9.88 -0.20 10.63
N ALA A 99 -9.38 0.89 11.23
CA ALA A 99 -10.16 2.10 11.46
C ALA A 99 -10.63 2.77 10.16
N THR A 100 -9.77 2.84 9.13
CA THR A 100 -10.11 3.43 7.84
C THR A 100 -11.20 2.64 7.13
N ALA A 101 -11.09 1.31 7.10
CA ALA A 101 -12.06 0.46 6.46
C ALA A 101 -13.40 0.48 7.20
N TYR A 102 -13.37 0.39 8.53
CA TYR A 102 -14.55 0.44 9.38
C TYR A 102 -15.29 1.78 9.25
N GLY A 103 -14.57 2.89 9.22
CA GLY A 103 -15.15 4.23 9.08
C GLY A 103 -15.83 4.46 7.73
N ILE A 104 -15.36 3.80 6.66
CA ILE A 104 -15.94 3.93 5.31
C ILE A 104 -17.05 2.90 5.12
N ASN A 105 -16.80 1.64 5.46
CA ASN A 105 -17.73 0.54 5.28
C ASN A 105 -17.60 -0.48 6.41
N SER A 106 -18.36 -0.26 7.49
CA SER A 106 -18.40 -1.16 8.65
C SER A 106 -18.89 -2.58 8.34
N GLY A 107 -19.62 -2.75 7.23
CA GLY A 107 -20.10 -4.03 6.74
C GLY A 107 -19.15 -4.73 5.76
N ALA A 108 -17.96 -4.17 5.49
CA ALA A 108 -17.02 -4.79 4.58
C ALA A 108 -16.47 -6.11 5.17
N ASN A 109 -16.48 -7.16 4.36
CA ASN A 109 -15.97 -8.49 4.74
C ASN A 109 -14.43 -8.52 4.64
N ILE A 110 -13.75 -7.69 5.41
CA ILE A 110 -12.30 -7.72 5.56
C ILE A 110 -11.92 -8.23 6.95
N VAL A 111 -10.82 -8.96 7.03
CA VAL A 111 -10.42 -9.69 8.23
C VAL A 111 -10.34 -8.80 9.47
N PRO A 112 -9.73 -7.59 9.45
CA PRO A 112 -9.71 -6.72 10.63
C PRO A 112 -11.11 -6.32 11.14
N ILE A 113 -12.06 -6.05 10.24
CA ILE A 113 -13.45 -5.73 10.63
C ILE A 113 -14.14 -6.96 11.21
N LEU A 114 -13.94 -8.14 10.63
CA LEU A 114 -14.49 -9.38 11.16
C LEU A 114 -13.98 -9.68 12.56
N ILE A 115 -12.68 -9.51 12.81
CA ILE A 115 -12.09 -9.64 14.14
C ILE A 115 -12.78 -8.67 15.11
N GLY A 116 -12.91 -7.39 14.75
CA GLY A 116 -13.58 -6.38 15.56
C GLY A 116 -15.04 -6.75 15.88
N ASN A 117 -15.79 -7.20 14.88
CA ASN A 117 -17.18 -7.60 15.04
C ASN A 117 -17.34 -8.82 15.96
N PHE A 118 -16.43 -9.81 15.87
CA PHE A 118 -16.45 -10.98 16.75
C PHE A 118 -16.04 -10.67 18.20
N TYR A 119 -15.25 -9.61 18.42
CA TYR A 119 -14.92 -9.15 19.79
C TYR A 119 -15.97 -8.23 20.39
N SER A 120 -16.61 -7.36 19.58
CA SER A 120 -17.50 -6.31 20.06
C SER A 120 -18.98 -6.61 19.84
N GLY A 121 -19.30 -7.59 19.02
CA GLY A 121 -20.67 -7.89 18.61
C GLY A 121 -21.34 -8.94 19.49
N ASN A 122 -22.68 -9.00 19.41
CA ASN A 122 -23.51 -10.04 20.02
C ASN A 122 -23.28 -11.46 19.42
N VAL A 123 -22.20 -11.68 18.72
CA VAL A 123 -21.84 -13.00 18.18
C VAL A 123 -21.13 -13.78 19.29
N LEU A 124 -21.86 -14.02 20.36
CA LEU A 124 -21.47 -14.89 21.47
C LEU A 124 -21.20 -16.35 21.07
N ASP A 125 -21.47 -16.68 19.80
CA ASP A 125 -21.45 -18.07 19.35
C ASP A 125 -20.03 -18.61 19.07
N ASN A 126 -19.00 -17.78 18.84
CA ASN A 126 -17.66 -18.30 18.58
C ASN A 126 -16.52 -17.29 18.86
N PRO A 127 -16.13 -17.08 20.13
CA PRO A 127 -14.99 -16.21 20.46
C PRO A 127 -13.65 -16.72 19.92
N HIS A 128 -13.56 -18.01 19.64
CA HIS A 128 -12.36 -18.63 19.06
C HIS A 128 -12.15 -18.24 17.58
N LEU A 129 -13.19 -17.79 16.87
CA LEU A 129 -13.08 -17.41 15.46
C LEU A 129 -12.27 -16.11 15.29
N ALA A 130 -12.47 -15.13 16.18
CA ALA A 130 -11.68 -13.90 16.18
C ALA A 130 -10.18 -14.20 16.42
N GLN A 131 -9.90 -15.10 17.36
CA GLN A 131 -8.52 -15.52 17.66
C GLN A 131 -7.90 -16.26 16.47
N ALA A 132 -8.66 -17.16 15.82
CA ALA A 132 -8.20 -17.87 14.64
C ALA A 132 -7.91 -16.91 13.46
N LEU A 133 -8.77 -15.92 13.24
CA LEU A 133 -8.55 -14.90 12.21
C LEU A 133 -7.33 -14.03 12.52
N ALA A 134 -7.16 -13.60 13.77
CA ALA A 134 -5.98 -12.83 14.20
C ALA A 134 -4.69 -13.65 14.03
N PHE A 135 -4.72 -14.94 14.41
CA PHE A 135 -3.60 -15.85 14.19
C PHE A 135 -3.31 -16.03 12.69
N GLY A 136 -4.35 -16.17 11.86
CA GLY A 136 -4.21 -16.23 10.40
C GLY A 136 -3.54 -14.98 9.83
N MET A 137 -3.92 -13.78 10.28
CA MET A 137 -3.25 -12.54 9.89
C MET A 137 -1.77 -12.54 10.31
N PHE A 138 -1.47 -12.98 11.52
CA PHE A 138 -0.08 -13.10 11.98
C PHE A 138 0.74 -14.06 11.10
N VAL A 139 0.19 -15.22 10.74
CA VAL A 139 0.84 -16.18 9.86
C VAL A 139 1.12 -15.57 8.47
N VAL A 140 0.16 -14.86 7.90
CA VAL A 140 0.35 -14.18 6.59
C VAL A 140 1.48 -13.16 6.66
N LEU A 141 1.51 -12.32 7.72
CA LEU A 141 2.59 -11.35 7.91
C LEU A 141 3.95 -12.03 8.12
N ALA A 142 3.99 -13.11 8.90
CA ALA A 142 5.21 -13.90 9.12
C ALA A 142 5.74 -14.51 7.81
N LEU A 143 4.86 -15.09 6.98
CA LEU A 143 5.23 -15.61 5.66
C LEU A 143 5.75 -14.51 4.73
N MET A 144 5.10 -13.34 4.73
CA MET A 144 5.58 -12.18 3.97
C MET A 144 6.99 -11.77 4.42
N MET A 145 7.25 -11.74 5.71
CA MET A 145 8.59 -11.41 6.25
C MET A 145 9.64 -12.46 5.87
N VAL A 146 9.29 -13.74 5.89
CA VAL A 146 10.20 -14.82 5.46
C VAL A 146 10.59 -14.66 3.99
N VAL A 147 9.67 -14.25 3.12
CA VAL A 147 9.96 -13.98 1.70
C VAL A 147 10.73 -12.68 1.53
N TYR A 148 10.37 -11.64 2.28
CA TYR A 148 10.96 -10.31 2.18
C TYR A 148 12.45 -10.28 2.57
N ILE A 149 12.83 -10.90 3.70
CA ILE A 149 14.21 -10.86 4.22
C ILE A 149 15.25 -11.31 3.18
N PRO A 150 15.10 -12.47 2.50
CA PRO A 150 16.07 -12.89 1.50
C PRO A 150 16.06 -11.98 0.25
N LEU A 151 14.90 -11.45 -0.15
CA LEU A 151 14.79 -10.51 -1.27
C LEU A 151 15.55 -9.22 -0.98
N GLN A 152 15.36 -8.65 0.21
CA GLN A 152 16.07 -7.46 0.66
C GLN A 152 17.59 -7.69 0.74
N ARG A 153 18.01 -8.83 1.28
CA ARG A 153 19.44 -9.20 1.36
C ARG A 153 20.08 -9.33 -0.03
N ARG A 154 19.34 -9.90 -1.00
CA ARG A 154 19.80 -9.99 -2.38
C ARG A 154 19.90 -8.60 -3.02
N ALA A 155 18.87 -7.78 -2.89
CA ALA A 155 18.85 -6.42 -3.43
C ALA A 155 19.95 -5.54 -2.83
N ALA A 156 20.22 -5.63 -1.52
CA ALA A 156 21.29 -4.89 -0.86
C ALA A 156 22.72 -5.26 -1.32
N ARG A 157 22.91 -6.44 -1.92
CA ARG A 157 24.20 -6.84 -2.50
C ARG A 157 24.53 -6.09 -3.79
N TRP A 158 23.53 -5.63 -4.52
CA TRP A 158 23.71 -4.87 -5.76
C TRP A 158 23.94 -3.38 -5.52
N ALA A 159 23.67 -2.90 -4.31
CA ALA A 159 23.84 -1.49 -3.92
C ALA A 159 25.23 -1.19 -3.31
N LYS A 160 26.08 -2.21 -3.16
CA LYS A 160 27.50 -2.08 -2.74
C LYS A 160 28.41 -2.14 -3.97
#